data_089a007067ed9a615175a7c3b6d7ec9b
#
_entry.id   089a007067ed9a615175a7c3b6d7ec9b
#
_cell.length_a   1.000
_cell.length_b   1.000
_cell.length_c   1.000
_cell.angle_alpha   90.00
_cell.angle_beta   90.00
_cell.angle_gamma   90.00
#
_symmetry.space_group_name_H-M   'P 1'
#
loop_
_entity.id
_entity.type
_entity.pdbx_description
1 polymer ?
#
loop_
_entity_poly.entity_id
_entity_poly.type
_entity_poly.pdbx_seq_one_letter_code
_entity_poly.pdbx_strand_id
1 'polypeptide(L)'
;MWIKICGTTSLADAQHAANSGASAIGFVLAPSPRRVTVDQVRAIAPHLPRNVERYGVFVDAGFDEIVTAVRDADLTGVQLHTNDDPDLPRRLRAHFAAEESSAPISILAVLAYSDDMEPQIETIARHAARYGAIDALLIDSRSPVGHGGTGTRYDWQAAQHLFRRVAPQLRLIAAGGLNPDNVAEAIRTLSPWGVDVATGVEAAPGRKDPARVAAFIRNARETFAQLKSPTRPRTRDARAAR
;
A
#
# COMPACT_ATOMS: atom_id res chain seq x y z
N MET A 1 -10.45 -0.19 -6.26
CA MET A 1 -9.52 0.90 -5.94
C MET A 1 -9.12 0.76 -4.49
N TRP A 2 -7.83 0.70 -4.21
CA TRP A 2 -7.30 0.49 -2.87
C TRP A 2 -6.39 1.67 -2.49
N ILE A 3 -6.57 2.22 -1.28
CA ILE A 3 -5.84 3.39 -0.78
C ILE A 3 -5.40 3.09 0.64
N LYS A 4 -4.09 3.13 0.91
CA LYS A 4 -3.53 2.93 2.24
C LYS A 4 -2.92 4.21 2.80
N ILE A 5 -3.21 4.48 4.07
CA ILE A 5 -2.54 5.52 4.86
C ILE A 5 -1.61 4.82 5.84
N CYS A 6 -0.30 4.96 5.60
CA CYS A 6 0.75 4.23 6.29
C CYS A 6 1.44 5.08 7.37
N GLY A 7 2.03 4.41 8.38
CA GLY A 7 2.74 5.07 9.48
C GLY A 7 1.81 5.86 10.40
N THR A 8 0.64 5.30 10.70
CA THR A 8 -0.33 5.85 11.64
C THR A 8 0.06 5.45 13.06
N THR A 9 0.05 6.41 13.98
CA THR A 9 0.53 6.22 15.37
C THR A 9 -0.52 6.53 16.43
N SER A 10 -1.67 7.09 16.06
CA SER A 10 -2.74 7.47 16.98
C SER A 10 -4.10 6.98 16.53
N LEU A 11 -5.01 6.78 17.50
CA LEU A 11 -6.41 6.45 17.23
C LEU A 11 -7.09 7.54 16.40
N ALA A 12 -6.84 8.81 16.71
CA ALA A 12 -7.46 9.93 16.00
C ALA A 12 -7.08 9.94 14.50
N ASP A 13 -5.79 9.74 14.18
CA ASP A 13 -5.32 9.68 12.80
C ASP A 13 -5.89 8.45 12.07
N ALA A 14 -5.95 7.30 12.76
CA ALA A 14 -6.50 6.06 12.19
C ALA A 14 -8.00 6.21 11.86
N GLN A 15 -8.79 6.73 12.79
CA GLN A 15 -10.22 6.97 12.59
C GLN A 15 -10.46 8.02 11.51
N HIS A 16 -9.67 9.11 11.48
CA HIS A 16 -9.80 10.13 10.45
C HIS A 16 -9.54 9.56 9.05
N ALA A 17 -8.48 8.78 8.89
CA ALA A 17 -8.16 8.13 7.61
C ALA A 17 -9.25 7.14 7.19
N ALA A 18 -9.75 6.31 8.11
CA ALA A 18 -10.85 5.38 7.86
C ALA A 18 -12.14 6.11 7.43
N ASN A 19 -12.54 7.15 8.17
CA ASN A 19 -13.73 7.96 7.88
C ASN A 19 -13.60 8.76 6.57
N SER A 20 -12.38 9.15 6.19
CA SER A 20 -12.10 9.77 4.89
C SER A 20 -12.16 8.76 3.73
N GLY A 21 -12.21 7.47 4.05
CA GLY A 21 -12.39 6.39 3.10
C GLY A 21 -11.11 5.67 2.68
N ALA A 22 -10.10 5.62 3.52
CA ALA A 22 -8.98 4.69 3.33
C ALA A 22 -9.48 3.24 3.28
N SER A 23 -8.87 2.43 2.41
CA SER A 23 -9.10 0.99 2.35
C SER A 23 -8.29 0.25 3.42
N ALA A 24 -7.12 0.83 3.77
CA ALA A 24 -6.20 0.23 4.72
C ALA A 24 -5.44 1.28 5.54
N ILE A 25 -5.10 0.89 6.78
CA ILE A 25 -4.24 1.65 7.69
C ILE A 25 -2.98 0.83 7.94
N GLY A 26 -1.80 1.48 7.85
CA GLY A 26 -0.52 0.85 8.12
C GLY A 26 0.09 1.30 9.45
N PHE A 27 0.52 0.34 10.26
CA PHE A 27 1.19 0.51 11.54
C PHE A 27 2.63 0.01 11.43
N VAL A 28 3.62 0.86 11.67
CA VAL A 28 5.03 0.49 11.55
C VAL A 28 5.50 -0.15 12.85
N LEU A 29 5.83 -1.45 12.81
CA LEU A 29 6.33 -2.20 13.95
C LEU A 29 7.88 -2.29 13.97
N ALA A 30 8.53 -1.88 12.89
CA ALA A 30 9.98 -1.80 12.76
C ALA A 30 10.56 -0.47 13.30
N PRO A 31 11.87 -0.37 13.55
CA PRO A 31 12.54 0.88 13.93
C PRO A 31 12.25 2.01 12.94
N SER A 32 11.62 3.08 13.42
CA SER A 32 11.17 4.22 12.60
C SER A 32 10.71 5.36 13.52
N PRO A 33 10.76 6.64 13.07
CA PRO A 33 10.05 7.74 13.74
C PRO A 33 8.52 7.54 13.86
N ARG A 34 7.97 6.56 13.12
CA ARG A 34 6.54 6.19 13.10
C ARG A 34 6.26 4.86 13.79
N ARG A 35 7.25 4.34 14.53
CA ARG A 35 7.11 3.06 15.21
C ARG A 35 6.00 3.11 16.26
N VAL A 36 5.17 2.09 16.25
CA VAL A 36 4.21 1.78 17.31
C VAL A 36 4.49 0.39 17.88
N THR A 37 4.01 0.13 19.10
CA THR A 37 4.05 -1.18 19.71
C THR A 37 2.81 -1.99 19.32
N VAL A 38 2.88 -3.31 19.47
CA VAL A 38 1.74 -4.22 19.29
C VAL A 38 0.58 -3.81 20.22
N ASP A 39 0.87 -3.42 21.47
CA ASP A 39 -0.13 -2.96 22.43
C ASP A 39 -0.84 -1.66 21.99
N GLN A 40 -0.10 -0.73 21.39
CA GLN A 40 -0.70 0.48 20.83
C GLN A 40 -1.63 0.16 19.67
N VAL A 41 -1.23 -0.75 18.78
CA VAL A 41 -2.10 -1.18 17.66
C VAL A 41 -3.32 -1.92 18.20
N ARG A 42 -3.16 -2.82 19.18
CA ARG A 42 -4.26 -3.54 19.84
C ARG A 42 -5.29 -2.58 20.46
N ALA A 43 -4.84 -1.44 21.00
CA ALA A 43 -5.73 -0.42 21.53
C ALA A 43 -6.49 0.37 20.44
N ILE A 44 -5.95 0.45 19.22
CA ILE A 44 -6.54 1.20 18.09
C ILE A 44 -7.48 0.31 17.27
N ALA A 45 -7.08 -0.92 16.97
CA ALA A 45 -7.72 -1.81 16.01
C ALA A 45 -9.24 -2.00 16.23
N PRO A 46 -9.76 -2.21 17.46
CA PRO A 46 -11.19 -2.41 17.71
C PRO A 46 -12.07 -1.19 17.38
N HIS A 47 -11.46 -0.01 17.27
CA HIS A 47 -12.18 1.24 16.98
C HIS A 47 -12.24 1.58 15.49
N LEU A 48 -11.68 0.73 14.64
CA LEU A 48 -11.72 0.89 13.19
C LEU A 48 -12.88 0.09 12.58
N PRO A 49 -13.50 0.60 11.49
CA PRO A 49 -14.50 -0.17 10.76
C PRO A 49 -13.94 -1.51 10.27
N ARG A 50 -14.75 -2.58 10.34
CA ARG A 50 -14.32 -3.95 9.96
C ARG A 50 -13.87 -4.07 8.49
N ASN A 51 -14.38 -3.21 7.63
CA ASN A 51 -14.01 -3.16 6.20
C ASN A 51 -12.74 -2.37 5.92
N VAL A 52 -12.09 -1.81 6.94
CA VAL A 52 -10.78 -1.15 6.82
C VAL A 52 -9.70 -2.14 7.25
N GLU A 53 -8.81 -2.46 6.33
CA GLU A 53 -7.70 -3.38 6.56
C GLU A 53 -6.65 -2.75 7.49
N ARG A 54 -6.06 -3.57 8.35
CA ARG A 54 -5.04 -3.18 9.34
C ARG A 54 -3.75 -3.91 9.03
N TYR A 55 -2.76 -3.18 8.51
CA TYR A 55 -1.47 -3.73 8.12
C TYR A 55 -0.39 -3.45 9.14
N GLY A 56 0.27 -4.50 9.63
CA GLY A 56 1.57 -4.38 10.28
C GLY A 56 2.68 -4.26 9.24
N VAL A 57 3.55 -3.27 9.40
CA VAL A 57 4.73 -3.09 8.53
C VAL A 57 5.96 -3.61 9.26
N PHE A 58 6.59 -4.62 8.69
CA PHE A 58 7.72 -5.33 9.22
C PHE A 58 8.96 -5.17 8.33
N VAL A 59 10.12 -5.07 8.96
CA VAL A 59 11.44 -5.03 8.31
C VAL A 59 12.29 -6.09 8.98
N ASP A 60 12.79 -7.05 8.23
CA ASP A 60 13.65 -8.16 8.69
C ASP A 60 13.09 -8.95 9.89
N ALA A 61 11.76 -8.95 10.08
CA ALA A 61 11.11 -9.65 11.18
C ALA A 61 10.95 -11.15 10.90
N GLY A 62 11.13 -11.95 11.96
CA GLY A 62 10.98 -13.39 11.90
C GLY A 62 9.51 -13.86 11.87
N PHE A 63 9.30 -15.12 11.48
CA PHE A 63 7.97 -15.73 11.39
C PHE A 63 7.17 -15.62 12.70
N ASP A 64 7.75 -16.02 13.84
CA ASP A 64 7.04 -16.04 15.13
C ASP A 64 6.70 -14.64 15.63
N GLU A 65 7.56 -13.64 15.37
CA GLU A 65 7.33 -12.25 15.69
C GLU A 65 6.10 -11.71 14.92
N ILE A 66 6.04 -12.00 13.62
CA ILE A 66 4.94 -11.57 12.77
C ILE A 66 3.63 -12.24 13.19
N VAL A 67 3.64 -13.55 13.42
CA VAL A 67 2.46 -14.31 13.86
C VAL A 67 1.93 -13.76 15.19
N THR A 68 2.80 -13.52 16.15
CA THR A 68 2.42 -12.94 17.45
C THR A 68 1.79 -11.56 17.26
N ALA A 69 2.44 -10.68 16.50
CA ALA A 69 1.93 -9.32 16.28
C ALA A 69 0.56 -9.33 15.56
N VAL A 70 0.37 -10.20 14.57
CA VAL A 70 -0.90 -10.33 13.84
C VAL A 70 -2.04 -10.71 14.79
N ARG A 71 -1.83 -11.70 15.65
CA ARG A 71 -2.83 -12.17 16.63
C ARG A 71 -3.12 -11.13 17.69
N ASP A 72 -2.07 -10.59 18.31
CA ASP A 72 -2.19 -9.70 19.45
C ASP A 72 -2.76 -8.33 19.11
N ALA A 73 -2.54 -7.85 17.88
CA ALA A 73 -3.00 -6.54 17.41
C ALA A 73 -4.19 -6.60 16.44
N ASP A 74 -4.81 -7.77 16.26
CA ASP A 74 -5.94 -7.98 15.32
C ASP A 74 -5.64 -7.41 13.91
N LEU A 75 -4.44 -7.70 13.40
CA LEU A 75 -4.05 -7.27 12.06
C LEU A 75 -4.72 -8.15 11.01
N THR A 76 -5.13 -7.53 9.90
CA THR A 76 -5.72 -8.23 8.75
C THR A 76 -4.73 -8.42 7.62
N GLY A 77 -3.55 -7.84 7.73
CA GLY A 77 -2.52 -7.93 6.73
C GLY A 77 -1.12 -7.63 7.26
N VAL A 78 -0.13 -8.08 6.52
CA VAL A 78 1.28 -7.81 6.77
C VAL A 78 1.92 -7.19 5.53
N GLN A 79 2.77 -6.21 5.75
CA GLN A 79 3.62 -5.62 4.72
C GLN A 79 5.06 -5.95 5.06
N LEU A 80 5.70 -6.72 4.17
CA LEU A 80 7.03 -7.27 4.36
C LEU A 80 8.04 -6.45 3.55
N HIS A 81 8.92 -5.76 4.26
CA HIS A 81 10.10 -5.12 3.68
C HIS A 81 11.30 -6.01 3.91
N THR A 82 12.13 -6.16 2.90
CA THR A 82 13.36 -6.95 2.92
C THR A 82 13.29 -8.15 3.88
N ASN A 83 13.45 -9.31 3.36
CA ASN A 83 13.57 -10.50 4.20
C ASN A 83 14.44 -11.50 3.44
N ASP A 84 15.46 -12.04 4.13
CA ASP A 84 16.34 -13.05 3.59
C ASP A 84 15.66 -14.43 3.46
N ASP A 85 14.44 -14.58 4.01
CA ASP A 85 13.63 -15.79 3.88
C ASP A 85 12.59 -15.66 2.75
N PRO A 86 12.87 -16.15 1.54
CA PRO A 86 11.94 -16.09 0.42
C PRO A 86 10.67 -16.93 0.64
N ASP A 87 10.70 -17.87 1.58
CA ASP A 87 9.58 -18.72 1.92
C ASP A 87 8.66 -18.13 3.01
N LEU A 88 9.05 -17.05 3.65
CA LEU A 88 8.29 -16.42 4.73
C LEU A 88 6.82 -16.11 4.34
N PRO A 89 6.52 -15.50 3.17
CA PRO A 89 5.14 -15.25 2.77
C PRO A 89 4.31 -16.55 2.67
N ARG A 90 4.89 -17.61 2.11
CA ARG A 90 4.23 -18.91 1.97
C ARG A 90 3.95 -19.56 3.33
N ARG A 91 4.92 -19.51 4.25
CA ARG A 91 4.77 -20.04 5.62
C ARG A 91 3.69 -19.28 6.40
N LEU A 92 3.67 -17.95 6.32
CA LEU A 92 2.63 -17.11 6.93
C LEU A 92 1.25 -17.45 6.37
N ARG A 93 1.12 -17.54 5.04
CA ARG A 93 -0.14 -17.90 4.39
C ARG A 93 -0.64 -19.26 4.86
N ALA A 94 0.23 -20.27 4.87
CA ALA A 94 -0.14 -21.61 5.29
C ALA A 94 -0.55 -21.66 6.78
N HIS A 95 0.15 -20.93 7.65
CA HIS A 95 -0.13 -20.86 9.06
C HIS A 95 -1.53 -20.30 9.34
N PHE A 96 -1.86 -19.12 8.79
CA PHE A 96 -3.16 -18.49 9.01
C PHE A 96 -4.31 -19.18 8.25
N ALA A 97 -4.03 -19.89 7.16
CA ALA A 97 -5.03 -20.71 6.48
C ALA A 97 -5.40 -21.99 7.26
N ALA A 98 -4.50 -22.48 8.11
CA ALA A 98 -4.75 -23.65 8.97
C ALA A 98 -5.57 -23.32 10.22
N GLU A 99 -5.74 -22.06 10.56
CA GLU A 99 -6.54 -21.60 11.71
C GLU A 99 -8.01 -21.46 11.31
N GLU A 100 -8.87 -22.39 11.73
CA GLU A 100 -10.30 -22.43 11.38
C GLU A 100 -11.09 -21.16 11.75
N SER A 101 -10.58 -20.36 12.69
CA SER A 101 -11.23 -19.14 13.19
C SER A 101 -10.68 -17.84 12.61
N SER A 102 -9.62 -17.90 11.81
CA SER A 102 -8.94 -16.71 11.29
C SER A 102 -9.38 -16.37 9.87
N ALA A 103 -9.72 -15.10 9.64
CA ALA A 103 -9.86 -14.60 8.26
C ALA A 103 -8.50 -14.69 7.54
N PRO A 104 -8.49 -14.95 6.22
CA PRO A 104 -7.23 -14.99 5.46
C PRO A 104 -6.46 -13.68 5.62
N ILE A 105 -5.20 -13.79 6.02
CA ILE A 105 -4.31 -12.62 6.13
C ILE A 105 -3.88 -12.14 4.75
N SER A 106 -3.88 -10.84 4.51
CA SER A 106 -3.34 -10.25 3.29
C SER A 106 -1.83 -10.01 3.41
N ILE A 107 -1.06 -10.36 2.39
CA ILE A 107 0.41 -10.25 2.39
C ILE A 107 0.86 -9.32 1.26
N LEU A 108 1.46 -8.19 1.63
CA LEU A 108 2.10 -7.25 0.72
C LEU A 108 3.62 -7.44 0.77
N ALA A 109 4.23 -7.70 -0.38
CA ALA A 109 5.68 -7.57 -0.53
C ALA A 109 6.03 -6.14 -0.91
N VAL A 110 7.21 -5.66 -0.50
CA VAL A 110 7.71 -4.33 -0.87
C VAL A 110 9.00 -4.47 -1.66
N LEU A 111 9.10 -3.68 -2.72
CA LEU A 111 10.31 -3.57 -3.51
C LEU A 111 10.65 -2.09 -3.71
N ALA A 112 11.92 -1.75 -3.48
CA ALA A 112 12.44 -0.43 -3.82
C ALA A 112 12.55 -0.30 -5.34
N TYR A 113 12.10 0.82 -5.89
CA TYR A 113 12.26 1.10 -7.31
C TYR A 113 13.74 1.23 -7.67
N SER A 114 14.16 0.50 -8.68
CA SER A 114 15.45 0.64 -9.35
C SER A 114 15.27 0.29 -10.83
N ASP A 115 16.16 0.79 -11.70
CA ASP A 115 16.05 0.56 -13.15
C ASP A 115 16.27 -0.91 -13.52
N ASP A 116 16.87 -1.70 -12.63
CA ASP A 116 17.18 -3.12 -12.79
C ASP A 116 16.27 -4.06 -11.98
N MET A 117 15.15 -3.56 -11.43
CA MET A 117 14.24 -4.33 -10.55
C MET A 117 13.42 -5.40 -11.28
N GLU A 118 13.39 -5.40 -12.60
CA GLU A 118 12.54 -6.24 -13.42
C GLU A 118 12.67 -7.76 -13.13
N PRO A 119 13.89 -8.34 -13.00
CA PRO A 119 14.05 -9.74 -12.65
C PRO A 119 13.51 -10.09 -11.24
N GLN A 120 13.61 -9.14 -10.30
CA GLN A 120 13.10 -9.32 -8.95
C GLN A 120 11.57 -9.37 -8.96
N ILE A 121 10.92 -8.46 -9.71
CA ILE A 121 9.45 -8.46 -9.86
C ILE A 121 8.97 -9.74 -10.53
N GLU A 122 9.64 -10.23 -11.57
CA GLU A 122 9.27 -11.49 -12.22
C GLU A 122 9.37 -12.68 -11.26
N THR A 123 10.39 -12.68 -10.40
CA THR A 123 10.53 -13.71 -9.37
C THR A 123 9.39 -13.64 -8.36
N ILE A 124 9.04 -12.45 -7.86
CA ILE A 124 7.92 -12.24 -6.94
C ILE A 124 6.59 -12.63 -7.61
N ALA A 125 6.36 -12.23 -8.86
CA ALA A 125 5.14 -12.56 -9.59
C ALA A 125 5.00 -14.07 -9.81
N ARG A 126 6.09 -14.77 -10.13
CA ARG A 126 6.10 -16.25 -10.22
C ARG A 126 5.77 -16.92 -8.88
N HIS A 127 6.34 -16.44 -7.78
CA HIS A 127 6.03 -16.92 -6.43
C HIS A 127 4.56 -16.67 -6.07
N ALA A 128 4.05 -15.48 -6.35
CA ALA A 128 2.66 -15.13 -6.13
C ALA A 128 1.71 -16.06 -6.92
N ALA A 129 1.99 -16.27 -8.20
CA ALA A 129 1.19 -17.14 -9.06
C ALA A 129 1.24 -18.63 -8.64
N ARG A 130 2.43 -19.12 -8.23
CA ARG A 130 2.63 -20.53 -7.87
C ARG A 130 2.04 -20.90 -6.53
N TYR A 131 2.12 -20.02 -5.54
CA TYR A 131 1.80 -20.33 -4.13
C TYR A 131 0.63 -19.52 -3.56
N GLY A 132 0.11 -18.52 -4.29
CA GLY A 132 -0.91 -17.62 -3.77
C GLY A 132 -0.47 -16.86 -2.50
N ALA A 133 0.85 -16.75 -2.29
CA ALA A 133 1.40 -16.30 -1.02
C ALA A 133 1.51 -14.77 -0.89
N ILE A 134 1.45 -14.04 -2.00
CA ILE A 134 1.57 -12.58 -2.06
C ILE A 134 0.33 -12.03 -2.78
N ASP A 135 -0.39 -11.11 -2.15
CA ASP A 135 -1.62 -10.51 -2.69
C ASP A 135 -1.35 -9.29 -3.56
N ALA A 136 -0.32 -8.51 -3.20
CA ALA A 136 0.12 -7.37 -3.99
C ALA A 136 1.59 -7.02 -3.73
N LEU A 137 2.19 -6.30 -4.68
CA LEU A 137 3.55 -5.77 -4.59
C LEU A 137 3.49 -4.24 -4.53
N LEU A 138 4.08 -3.70 -3.49
CA LEU A 138 4.23 -2.26 -3.28
C LEU A 138 5.58 -1.81 -3.82
N ILE A 139 5.57 -0.88 -4.76
CA ILE A 139 6.77 -0.27 -5.32
C ILE A 139 7.00 1.07 -4.63
N ASP A 140 8.07 1.17 -3.84
CA ASP A 140 8.47 2.40 -3.13
C ASP A 140 9.68 3.06 -3.80
N SER A 141 9.76 4.37 -3.77
CA SER A 141 10.92 5.13 -4.26
C SER A 141 12.17 4.99 -3.39
N ARG A 142 12.10 4.31 -2.26
CA ARG A 142 13.17 4.26 -1.25
C ARG A 142 13.97 2.96 -1.33
N SER A 143 15.29 3.11 -1.20
CA SER A 143 16.15 1.98 -0.85
C SER A 143 15.81 1.46 0.56
N PRO A 144 15.81 0.14 0.79
CA PRO A 144 15.56 -0.46 2.10
C PRO A 144 16.48 0.05 3.21
N VAL A 145 17.68 0.53 2.85
CA VAL A 145 18.75 0.93 3.78
C VAL A 145 18.70 2.43 4.16
N GLY A 146 17.78 3.23 3.61
CA GLY A 146 17.71 4.67 3.87
C GLY A 146 16.70 5.04 4.94
N HIS A 147 17.10 5.86 5.92
CA HIS A 147 16.21 6.52 6.89
C HIS A 147 15.11 7.25 6.14
N GLY A 148 13.86 6.87 6.40
CA GLY A 148 12.71 7.26 5.62
C GLY A 148 12.42 8.75 5.56
N GLY A 149 11.83 9.20 4.47
CA GLY A 149 11.14 10.48 4.37
C GLY A 149 11.77 11.53 3.48
N THR A 150 12.54 11.17 2.47
CA THR A 150 13.11 12.15 1.53
C THR A 150 12.07 12.86 0.65
N GLY A 151 10.83 12.32 0.57
CA GLY A 151 9.80 12.87 -0.32
C GLY A 151 10.12 12.73 -1.82
N THR A 152 11.22 12.05 -2.15
CA THR A 152 11.66 11.85 -3.53
C THR A 152 10.77 10.81 -4.21
N ARG A 153 10.27 11.11 -5.39
CA ARG A 153 9.54 10.18 -6.25
C ARG A 153 10.51 9.52 -7.24
N TYR A 154 10.23 8.28 -7.63
CA TYR A 154 10.90 7.66 -8.78
C TYR A 154 10.30 8.16 -10.10
N ASP A 155 10.95 7.89 -11.22
CA ASP A 155 10.45 8.24 -12.55
C ASP A 155 9.26 7.34 -12.92
N TRP A 156 8.04 7.88 -12.79
CA TRP A 156 6.81 7.16 -13.13
C TRP A 156 6.67 6.89 -14.62
N GLN A 157 7.25 7.72 -15.49
CA GLN A 157 7.21 7.50 -16.93
C GLN A 157 8.07 6.28 -17.29
N ALA A 158 9.27 6.19 -16.73
CA ALA A 158 10.14 5.03 -16.90
C ALA A 158 9.49 3.75 -16.33
N ALA A 159 8.83 3.85 -15.17
CA ALA A 159 8.17 2.71 -14.52
C ALA A 159 6.87 2.26 -15.21
N GLN A 160 6.26 3.08 -16.06
CA GLN A 160 4.94 2.82 -16.65
C GLN A 160 4.87 1.46 -17.38
N HIS A 161 5.89 1.15 -18.16
CA HIS A 161 5.89 -0.09 -18.95
C HIS A 161 5.91 -1.33 -18.03
N LEU A 162 6.67 -1.25 -16.93
CA LEU A 162 6.76 -2.29 -15.92
C LEU A 162 5.42 -2.55 -15.25
N PHE A 163 4.73 -1.49 -14.82
CA PHE A 163 3.39 -1.60 -14.25
C PHE A 163 2.41 -2.29 -15.21
N ARG A 164 2.39 -1.89 -16.49
CA ARG A 164 1.51 -2.50 -17.50
C ARG A 164 1.80 -3.98 -17.74
N ARG A 165 3.08 -4.36 -17.75
CA ARG A 165 3.50 -5.75 -18.00
C ARG A 165 3.16 -6.68 -16.84
N VAL A 166 3.32 -6.21 -15.61
CA VAL A 166 3.15 -7.03 -14.40
C VAL A 166 1.70 -7.04 -13.90
N ALA A 167 0.93 -5.97 -14.12
CA ALA A 167 -0.44 -5.83 -13.62
C ALA A 167 -1.39 -7.01 -13.90
N PRO A 168 -1.30 -7.73 -15.04
CA PRO A 168 -2.13 -8.93 -15.26
C PRO A 168 -1.81 -10.10 -14.34
N GLN A 169 -0.62 -10.15 -13.76
CA GLN A 169 -0.12 -11.25 -12.95
C GLN A 169 -0.13 -10.95 -11.45
N LEU A 170 0.05 -9.68 -11.07
CA LEU A 170 0.19 -9.25 -9.69
C LEU A 170 -0.37 -7.84 -9.52
N ARG A 171 -1.09 -7.61 -8.43
CA ARG A 171 -1.58 -6.28 -8.05
C ARG A 171 -0.41 -5.39 -7.67
N LEU A 172 -0.26 -4.25 -8.35
CA LEU A 172 0.79 -3.29 -8.05
C LEU A 172 0.26 -2.07 -7.31
N ILE A 173 0.95 -1.69 -6.25
CA ILE A 173 0.66 -0.51 -5.42
C ILE A 173 1.78 0.50 -5.64
N ALA A 174 1.43 1.71 -6.05
CA ALA A 174 2.39 2.80 -6.16
C ALA A 174 2.57 3.48 -4.80
N ALA A 175 3.83 3.64 -4.40
CA ALA A 175 4.23 4.31 -3.16
C ALA A 175 5.44 5.21 -3.40
N GLY A 176 5.97 5.82 -2.34
CA GLY A 176 7.15 6.68 -2.39
C GLY A 176 6.89 8.07 -2.96
N GLY A 177 7.09 9.10 -2.14
CA GLY A 177 6.94 10.50 -2.54
C GLY A 177 5.54 10.95 -2.93
N LEU A 178 4.51 10.11 -2.76
CA LEU A 178 3.11 10.47 -3.03
C LEU A 178 2.61 11.49 -2.01
N ASN A 179 1.76 12.41 -2.49
CA ASN A 179 1.08 13.43 -1.70
C ASN A 179 -0.23 13.85 -2.40
N PRO A 180 -1.07 14.71 -1.82
CA PRO A 180 -2.32 15.15 -2.43
C PRO A 180 -2.16 15.78 -3.81
N ASP A 181 -1.04 16.47 -4.08
CA ASP A 181 -0.85 17.25 -5.30
C ASP A 181 -0.42 16.39 -6.49
N ASN A 182 0.23 15.25 -6.22
CA ASN A 182 0.82 14.40 -7.26
C ASN A 182 0.17 13.03 -7.44
N VAL A 183 -0.70 12.59 -6.51
CA VAL A 183 -1.31 11.24 -6.57
C VAL A 183 -2.14 11.03 -7.84
N ALA A 184 -2.81 12.07 -8.33
CA ALA A 184 -3.59 12.00 -9.56
C ALA A 184 -2.71 11.74 -10.80
N GLU A 185 -1.54 12.39 -10.88
CA GLU A 185 -0.55 12.16 -11.93
C GLU A 185 0.00 10.72 -11.84
N ALA A 186 0.41 10.27 -10.67
CA ALA A 186 0.90 8.91 -10.46
C ALA A 186 -0.12 7.85 -10.93
N ILE A 187 -1.40 8.02 -10.56
CA ILE A 187 -2.47 7.09 -10.95
C ILE A 187 -2.69 7.09 -12.46
N ARG A 188 -2.71 8.25 -13.12
CA ARG A 188 -2.88 8.32 -14.59
C ARG A 188 -1.70 7.70 -15.33
N THR A 189 -0.49 7.91 -14.85
CA THR A 189 0.74 7.42 -15.48
C THR A 189 0.90 5.92 -15.30
N LEU A 190 0.81 5.44 -14.06
CA LEU A 190 1.12 4.04 -13.72
C LEU A 190 -0.07 3.10 -13.86
N SER A 191 -1.31 3.62 -13.76
CA SER A 191 -2.53 2.81 -13.68
C SER A 191 -2.43 1.71 -12.62
N PRO A 192 -2.03 2.01 -11.38
CA PRO A 192 -1.79 1.00 -10.36
C PRO A 192 -3.10 0.40 -9.86
N TRP A 193 -3.05 -0.77 -9.22
CA TRP A 193 -4.19 -1.34 -8.49
C TRP A 193 -4.54 -0.51 -7.24
N GLY A 194 -3.54 0.03 -6.57
CA GLY A 194 -3.68 0.85 -5.37
C GLY A 194 -2.57 1.88 -5.20
N VAL A 195 -2.73 2.75 -4.21
CA VAL A 195 -1.74 3.74 -3.80
C VAL A 195 -1.51 3.71 -2.30
N ASP A 196 -0.27 3.95 -1.86
CA ASP A 196 0.13 4.03 -0.46
C ASP A 196 0.85 5.34 -0.17
N VAL A 197 0.53 5.97 0.96
CA VAL A 197 1.16 7.21 1.39
C VAL A 197 1.45 7.21 2.89
N ALA A 198 2.64 7.72 3.24
CA ALA A 198 3.02 7.96 4.64
C ALA A 198 3.34 9.44 4.87
N THR A 199 4.53 9.87 4.47
CA THR A 199 5.09 11.21 4.73
C THR A 199 4.29 12.32 4.05
N GLY A 200 3.80 12.10 2.82
CA GLY A 200 3.12 13.13 2.02
C GLY A 200 1.80 13.66 2.61
N VAL A 201 1.28 12.99 3.64
CA VAL A 201 0.07 13.39 4.36
C VAL A 201 0.34 13.66 5.85
N GLU A 202 1.59 13.95 6.22
CA GLU A 202 1.97 14.25 7.60
C GLU A 202 2.14 15.75 7.85
N ALA A 203 1.76 16.18 9.06
CA ALA A 203 2.11 17.47 9.62
C ALA A 203 3.50 17.44 10.29
N ALA A 204 3.89 16.30 10.84
CA ALA A 204 5.20 15.99 11.39
C ALA A 204 5.37 14.45 11.36
N PRO A 205 6.60 13.90 11.43
CA PRO A 205 6.82 12.46 11.46
C PRO A 205 5.93 11.76 12.49
N GLY A 206 5.12 10.79 12.03
CA GLY A 206 4.18 10.04 12.86
C GLY A 206 2.88 10.78 13.21
N ARG A 207 2.68 12.02 12.81
CA ARG A 207 1.43 12.78 13.01
C ARG A 207 0.81 13.15 11.66
N LYS A 208 -0.36 12.63 11.36
CA LYS A 208 -1.07 12.94 10.12
C LYS A 208 -1.64 14.36 10.13
N ASP A 209 -1.71 14.96 8.95
CA ASP A 209 -2.46 16.18 8.70
C ASP A 209 -3.85 15.77 8.17
N PRO A 210 -4.94 16.02 8.90
CA PRO A 210 -6.28 15.61 8.50
C PRO A 210 -6.70 16.14 7.13
N ALA A 211 -6.35 17.38 6.81
CA ALA A 211 -6.71 17.99 5.53
C ALA A 211 -5.96 17.34 4.37
N ARG A 212 -4.67 17.03 4.56
CA ARG A 212 -3.87 16.32 3.56
C ARG A 212 -4.34 14.88 3.36
N VAL A 213 -4.68 14.15 4.44
CA VAL A 213 -5.24 12.80 4.35
C VAL A 213 -6.54 12.82 3.53
N ALA A 214 -7.47 13.69 3.88
CA ALA A 214 -8.75 13.81 3.16
C ALA A 214 -8.54 14.21 1.68
N ALA A 215 -7.66 15.15 1.40
CA ALA A 215 -7.34 15.57 0.04
C ALA A 215 -6.70 14.45 -0.78
N PHE A 216 -5.75 13.71 -0.22
CA PHE A 216 -5.11 12.57 -0.89
C PHE A 216 -6.12 11.50 -1.29
N ILE A 217 -6.98 11.09 -0.34
CA ILE A 217 -7.99 10.06 -0.57
C ILE A 217 -9.00 10.52 -1.63
N ARG A 218 -9.49 11.75 -1.54
CA ARG A 218 -10.41 12.33 -2.53
C ARG A 218 -9.79 12.34 -3.92
N ASN A 219 -8.60 12.93 -4.08
CA ASN A 219 -7.93 13.05 -5.37
C ASN A 219 -7.62 11.69 -6.00
N ALA A 220 -7.21 10.71 -5.18
CA ALA A 220 -7.01 9.34 -5.64
C ALA A 220 -8.33 8.71 -6.12
N ARG A 221 -9.42 8.81 -5.34
CA ARG A 221 -10.73 8.23 -5.70
C ARG A 221 -11.29 8.80 -6.98
N GLU A 222 -11.28 10.13 -7.12
CA GLU A 222 -11.78 10.82 -8.30
C GLU A 222 -11.00 10.39 -9.55
N THR A 223 -9.67 10.30 -9.46
CA THR A 223 -8.83 9.89 -10.58
C THR A 223 -9.08 8.44 -11.00
N PHE A 224 -9.18 7.52 -10.05
CA PHE A 224 -9.51 6.13 -10.35
C PHE A 224 -10.91 5.99 -10.96
N ALA A 225 -11.88 6.77 -10.53
CA ALA A 225 -13.22 6.77 -11.11
C ALA A 225 -13.20 7.23 -12.58
N GLN A 226 -12.40 8.27 -12.88
CA GLN A 226 -12.22 8.77 -14.25
C GLN A 226 -11.60 7.72 -15.18
N LEU A 227 -10.62 6.95 -14.71
CA LEU A 227 -9.99 5.89 -15.50
C LEU A 227 -10.93 4.71 -15.82
N LYS A 228 -11.92 4.46 -14.96
CA LYS A 228 -12.92 3.40 -15.18
C LYS A 228 -14.09 3.82 -16.06
N SER A 229 -14.33 5.11 -16.20
CA SER A 229 -15.40 5.62 -17.07
C SER A 229 -14.91 5.63 -18.53
N PRO A 230 -15.57 4.91 -19.47
CA PRO A 230 -15.21 5.00 -20.86
C PRO A 230 -15.41 6.45 -21.31
N THR A 231 -14.39 7.10 -21.86
CA THR A 231 -14.47 8.41 -22.50
C THR A 231 -15.53 8.32 -23.60
N ARG A 232 -16.72 8.88 -23.38
CA ARG A 232 -17.66 9.14 -24.48
C ARG A 232 -16.92 10.03 -25.50
N PRO A 233 -16.78 9.60 -26.75
CA PRO A 233 -16.22 10.48 -27.76
C PRO A 233 -17.09 11.74 -27.80
N ARG A 234 -16.45 12.92 -27.66
CA ARG A 234 -17.12 14.21 -27.92
C ARG A 234 -17.62 14.16 -29.38
N THR A 235 -18.91 13.99 -29.57
CA THR A 235 -19.54 14.20 -30.86
C THR A 235 -19.20 15.64 -31.27
N ARG A 236 -18.36 15.77 -32.31
CA ARG A 236 -18.18 17.05 -33.02
C ARG A 236 -19.53 17.42 -33.54
N ASP A 237 -20.09 18.52 -33.07
CA ASP A 237 -21.24 19.16 -33.66
C ASP A 237 -20.94 19.47 -35.14
N ALA A 238 -21.48 18.64 -36.01
CA ALA A 238 -21.57 18.90 -37.43
C ALA A 238 -22.75 19.87 -37.65
N ARG A 239 -22.54 21.15 -37.33
CA ARG A 239 -23.44 22.24 -37.73
C ARG A 239 -22.61 23.45 -38.18
N ALA A 240 -22.12 23.36 -39.40
CA ALA A 240 -21.79 24.56 -40.19
C ALA A 240 -21.65 24.14 -41.65
N ALA A 241 -22.78 23.94 -42.34
CA ALA A 241 -22.86 24.05 -43.78
C ALA A 241 -24.34 24.19 -44.15
N ARG A 242 -24.84 25.42 -44.17
CA ARG A 242 -25.84 25.92 -45.12
C ARG A 242 -25.66 27.43 -45.22
#